data_1740f8d9a03912ad2d73d8bb2da102a5
#
_entry.id   1740f8d9a03912ad2d73d8bb2da102a5
#
_cell.length_a   1.000
_cell.length_b   1.000
_cell.length_c   1.000
_cell.angle_alpha   90.00
_cell.angle_beta   90.00
_cell.angle_gamma   90.00
#
_symmetry.space_group_name_H-M   'P 1'
#
loop_
_entity.id
_entity.type
_entity.pdbx_description
1 polymer ?
#
loop_
_entity_poly.entity_id
_entity_poly.type
_entity_poly.pdbx_seq_one_letter_code
_entity_poly.pdbx_strand_id
1 'polypeptide(L)'
;LVFCGLTARFQPYASQSIMPCVLLLTATGITMIARIDQSEGWDIAKRQIIWLYVALVLSTLIIVFLRDYRVLRRFSYVSMVVGLILLLSPMLPVIGTEINGARIWVRIPGLGSFQPGEFAKLFLAFFFAAYLFDHRDQLAVGGKKVLGLQLPRIKDLGPIIVVWIASMGVLIVQHDL
;
A
#
# COMPACT_ATOMS: atom_id res chain seq x y z
N LEU A 1 18.09 14.21 6.41
CA LEU A 1 18.82 14.07 7.69
C LEU A 1 17.84 13.99 8.87
N VAL A 2 16.91 14.94 9.04
CA VAL A 2 15.93 14.95 10.17
C VAL A 2 15.09 13.66 10.22
N PHE A 3 14.56 13.21 9.09
CA PHE A 3 13.76 12.00 9.01
C PHE A 3 14.59 10.74 9.38
N CYS A 4 15.82 10.63 8.91
CA CYS A 4 16.72 9.52 9.29
C CYS A 4 17.06 9.54 10.79
N GLY A 5 17.22 10.72 11.39
CA GLY A 5 17.39 10.86 12.83
C GLY A 5 16.16 10.44 13.63
N LEU A 6 14.96 10.74 13.14
CA LEU A 6 13.71 10.32 13.76
C LEU A 6 13.52 8.80 13.68
N THR A 7 13.78 8.20 12.51
CA THR A 7 13.69 6.72 12.36
C THR A 7 14.69 6.00 13.24
N ALA A 8 15.94 6.49 13.33
CA ALA A 8 16.95 5.92 14.20
C ALA A 8 16.58 6.00 15.69
N ARG A 9 15.89 7.07 16.11
CA ARG A 9 15.47 7.26 17.51
C ARG A 9 14.23 6.48 17.89
N PHE A 10 13.22 6.41 17.01
CA PHE A 10 11.92 5.80 17.32
C PHE A 10 11.81 4.34 16.87
N GLN A 11 12.61 3.94 15.87
CA GLN A 11 12.61 2.57 15.34
C GLN A 11 14.05 2.08 15.10
N PRO A 12 14.81 1.80 16.15
CA PRO A 12 16.23 1.41 16.04
C PRO A 12 16.44 0.08 15.29
N TYR A 13 15.42 -0.77 15.25
CA TYR A 13 15.46 -2.06 14.53
C TYR A 13 15.06 -1.97 13.06
N ALA A 14 14.59 -0.82 12.58
CA ALA A 14 14.26 -0.64 11.17
C ALA A 14 15.56 -0.50 10.34
N SER A 15 15.54 -1.04 9.12
CA SER A 15 16.67 -0.89 8.20
C SER A 15 16.90 0.59 7.86
N GLN A 16 18.01 1.14 8.31
CA GLN A 16 18.37 2.54 8.07
C GLN A 16 18.72 2.83 6.60
N SER A 17 18.98 1.80 5.80
CA SER A 17 19.35 1.94 4.39
C SER A 17 18.17 2.24 3.46
N ILE A 18 16.94 1.94 3.88
CA ILE A 18 15.74 2.12 3.04
C ILE A 18 15.51 3.60 2.71
N MET A 19 15.63 4.48 3.70
CA MET A 19 15.37 5.91 3.51
C MET A 19 16.33 6.63 2.56
N PRO A 20 17.65 6.45 2.65
CA PRO A 20 18.57 7.00 1.66
C PRO A 20 18.26 6.55 0.24
N CYS A 21 17.92 5.27 0.05
CA CYS A 21 17.54 4.74 -1.27
C CYS A 21 16.24 5.38 -1.80
N VAL A 22 15.22 5.52 -0.95
CA VAL A 22 13.95 6.18 -1.33
C VAL A 22 14.20 7.64 -1.70
N LEU A 23 14.98 8.37 -0.93
CA LEU A 23 15.28 9.77 -1.21
C LEU A 23 16.08 9.93 -2.52
N LEU A 24 17.04 9.05 -2.79
CA LEU A 24 17.81 9.06 -4.02
C LEU A 24 16.92 8.79 -5.24
N LEU A 25 16.08 7.76 -5.17
CA LEU A 25 15.13 7.44 -6.25
C LEU A 25 14.13 8.56 -6.47
N THR A 26 13.63 9.16 -5.41
CA THR A 26 12.68 10.28 -5.50
C THR A 26 13.35 11.53 -6.10
N ALA A 27 14.59 11.84 -5.70
CA ALA A 27 15.33 12.96 -6.23
C ALA A 27 15.61 12.81 -7.74
N THR A 28 16.03 11.61 -8.18
CA THR A 28 16.23 11.31 -9.60
C THR A 28 14.93 11.39 -10.38
N GLY A 29 13.81 10.88 -9.84
CA GLY A 29 12.49 10.98 -10.45
C GLY A 29 12.04 12.44 -10.63
N ILE A 30 12.15 13.27 -9.59
CA ILE A 30 11.78 14.69 -9.64
C ILE A 30 12.65 15.45 -10.66
N THR A 31 13.96 15.18 -10.73
CA THR A 31 14.84 15.85 -11.70
C THR A 31 14.46 15.51 -13.14
N MET A 32 14.07 14.26 -13.42
CA MET A 32 13.59 13.85 -14.74
C MET A 32 12.25 14.52 -15.09
N ILE A 33 11.31 14.54 -14.16
CA ILE A 33 10.02 15.22 -14.36
C ILE A 33 10.22 16.72 -14.60
N ALA A 34 11.14 17.37 -13.85
CA ALA A 34 11.43 18.79 -14.04
C ALA A 34 12.02 19.10 -15.40
N ARG A 35 12.79 18.19 -15.99
CA ARG A 35 13.30 18.35 -17.37
C ARG A 35 12.18 18.27 -18.39
N ILE A 36 11.23 17.34 -18.22
CA ILE A 36 10.07 17.21 -19.10
C ILE A 36 9.16 18.42 -18.95
N ASP A 37 8.93 18.91 -17.74
CA ASP A 37 8.13 20.12 -17.49
C ASP A 37 8.70 21.34 -18.22
N GLN A 38 10.03 21.48 -18.27
CA GLN A 38 10.67 22.56 -19.00
C GLN A 38 10.44 22.49 -20.52
N SER A 39 10.36 21.28 -21.09
CA SER A 39 10.13 21.10 -22.53
C SER A 39 8.65 21.26 -22.92
N GLU A 40 7.73 20.87 -22.06
CA GLU A 40 6.29 20.81 -22.34
C GLU A 40 5.49 21.96 -21.69
N GLY A 41 6.14 22.76 -20.81
CA GLY A 41 5.46 23.86 -20.11
C GLY A 41 4.50 23.41 -19.00
N TRP A 42 4.73 22.24 -18.44
CA TRP A 42 3.89 21.67 -17.37
C TRP A 42 4.42 22.05 -15.99
N ASP A 43 3.58 21.91 -14.95
CA ASP A 43 3.93 22.15 -13.53
C ASP A 43 3.83 20.88 -12.69
N ILE A 44 4.12 19.73 -13.28
CA ILE A 44 4.00 18.41 -12.62
C ILE A 44 5.05 18.27 -11.51
N ALA A 45 6.28 18.73 -11.75
CA ALA A 45 7.37 18.66 -10.77
C ALA A 45 7.04 19.39 -9.47
N LYS A 46 6.46 20.59 -9.54
CA LYS A 46 6.04 21.35 -8.35
C LYS A 46 4.99 20.60 -7.54
N ARG A 47 4.01 19.99 -8.23
CA ARG A 47 2.97 19.17 -7.59
C ARG A 47 3.56 17.93 -6.92
N GLN A 48 4.53 17.28 -7.57
CA GLN A 48 5.22 16.12 -7.03
C GLN A 48 6.02 16.44 -5.76
N ILE A 49 6.67 17.62 -5.72
CA ILE A 49 7.38 18.08 -4.53
C ILE A 49 6.39 18.29 -3.36
N ILE A 50 5.23 18.89 -3.60
CA ILE A 50 4.20 19.07 -2.56
C ILE A 50 3.75 17.71 -2.00
N TRP A 51 3.46 16.74 -2.87
CA TRP A 51 3.07 15.40 -2.45
C TRP A 51 4.19 14.67 -1.69
N LEU A 52 5.45 14.89 -2.06
CA LEU A 52 6.60 14.38 -1.31
C LEU A 52 6.64 14.94 0.12
N TYR A 53 6.42 16.24 0.30
CA TYR A 53 6.35 16.84 1.64
C TYR A 53 5.19 16.28 2.45
N VAL A 54 4.00 16.14 1.85
CA VAL A 54 2.84 15.53 2.51
C VAL A 54 3.15 14.09 2.93
N ALA A 55 3.77 13.28 2.06
CA ALA A 55 4.17 11.92 2.37
C ALA A 55 5.19 11.83 3.51
N LEU A 56 6.18 12.72 3.55
CA LEU A 56 7.17 12.79 4.63
C LEU A 56 6.54 13.18 5.96
N VAL A 57 5.61 14.14 5.95
CA VAL A 57 4.87 14.55 7.16
C VAL A 57 4.01 13.39 7.66
N LEU A 58 3.23 12.76 6.79
CA LEU A 58 2.40 11.59 7.15
C LEU A 58 3.25 10.44 7.70
N SER A 59 4.36 10.12 7.04
CA SER A 59 5.30 9.08 7.51
C SER A 59 5.85 9.41 8.90
N THR A 60 6.22 10.67 9.14
CA THR A 60 6.69 11.13 10.45
C THR A 60 5.61 10.98 11.51
N LEU A 61 4.39 11.40 11.20
CA LEU A 61 3.24 11.25 12.12
C LEU A 61 2.99 9.77 12.45
N ILE A 62 3.02 8.89 11.46
CA ILE A 62 2.86 7.45 11.67
C ILE A 62 3.95 6.91 12.59
N ILE A 63 5.23 7.25 12.36
CA ILE A 63 6.36 6.78 13.17
C ILE A 63 6.25 7.28 14.62
N VAL A 64 5.80 8.52 14.84
CA VAL A 64 5.70 9.10 16.17
C VAL A 64 4.48 8.59 16.94
N PHE A 65 3.32 8.49 16.28
CA PHE A 65 2.06 8.10 16.92
C PHE A 65 1.84 6.60 16.96
N LEU A 66 2.30 5.86 15.93
CA LEU A 66 2.11 4.42 15.84
C LEU A 66 3.26 3.66 16.52
N ARG A 67 3.46 3.88 17.81
CA ARG A 67 4.51 3.20 18.60
C ARG A 67 4.21 1.72 18.82
N ASP A 68 2.95 1.34 18.79
CA ASP A 68 2.53 -0.04 19.05
C ASP A 68 1.82 -0.65 17.82
N TYR A 69 2.55 -1.52 17.11
CA TYR A 69 2.01 -2.26 15.96
C TYR A 69 0.87 -3.23 16.34
N ARG A 70 0.68 -3.53 17.65
CA ARG A 70 -0.41 -4.39 18.12
C ARG A 70 -1.79 -3.79 17.85
N VAL A 71 -1.87 -2.47 17.76
CA VAL A 71 -3.10 -1.77 17.37
C VAL A 71 -3.53 -2.16 15.95
N LEU A 72 -2.58 -2.15 15.00
CA LEU A 72 -2.85 -2.57 13.62
C LEU A 72 -3.31 -4.03 13.54
N ARG A 73 -2.72 -4.91 14.34
CA ARG A 73 -3.10 -6.32 14.42
C ARG A 73 -4.55 -6.49 14.91
N ARG A 74 -4.99 -5.71 15.90
CA ARG A 74 -6.37 -5.74 16.41
C ARG A 74 -7.40 -5.37 15.34
N PHE A 75 -7.04 -4.51 14.39
CA PHE A 75 -7.91 -4.04 13.32
C PHE A 75 -7.66 -4.74 11.98
N SER A 76 -7.10 -5.95 11.98
CA SER A 76 -6.75 -6.67 10.74
C SER A 76 -7.95 -6.87 9.80
N TYR A 77 -9.10 -7.33 10.31
CA TYR A 77 -10.31 -7.52 9.49
C TYR A 77 -10.92 -6.19 9.02
N VAL A 78 -10.83 -5.14 9.83
CA VAL A 78 -11.25 -3.79 9.40
C VAL A 78 -10.36 -3.31 8.25
N SER A 79 -9.05 -3.54 8.34
CA SER A 79 -8.11 -3.25 7.25
C SER A 79 -8.44 -4.02 5.98
N MET A 80 -8.83 -5.28 6.09
CA MET A 80 -9.31 -6.07 4.94
C MET A 80 -10.51 -5.42 4.26
N VAL A 81 -11.54 -5.09 5.03
CA VAL A 81 -12.77 -4.49 4.50
C VAL A 81 -12.48 -3.13 3.87
N VAL A 82 -11.72 -2.27 4.55
CA VAL A 82 -11.32 -0.96 4.03
C VAL A 82 -10.50 -1.11 2.74
N GLY A 83 -9.54 -2.05 2.71
CA GLY A 83 -8.75 -2.34 1.53
C GLY A 83 -9.60 -2.77 0.33
N LEU A 84 -10.56 -3.67 0.54
CA LEU A 84 -11.47 -4.12 -0.52
C LEU A 84 -12.42 -3.00 -0.99
N ILE A 85 -12.94 -2.17 -0.08
CA ILE A 85 -13.77 -1.01 -0.45
C ILE A 85 -12.98 -0.01 -1.28
N LEU A 86 -11.73 0.29 -0.89
CA LEU A 86 -10.85 1.18 -1.65
C LEU A 86 -10.54 0.60 -3.03
N LEU A 87 -10.30 -0.70 -3.12
CA LEU A 87 -10.02 -1.36 -4.39
C LEU A 87 -11.23 -1.33 -5.34
N LEU A 88 -12.45 -1.46 -4.82
CA LEU A 88 -13.69 -1.40 -5.58
C LEU A 88 -14.13 0.04 -5.92
N SER A 89 -13.66 1.03 -5.18
CA SER A 89 -14.15 2.42 -5.31
C SER A 89 -14.04 3.02 -6.72
N PRO A 90 -12.99 2.76 -7.55
CA PRO A 90 -12.94 3.29 -8.91
C PRO A 90 -13.97 2.69 -9.86
N MET A 91 -14.53 1.52 -9.51
CA MET A 91 -15.57 0.89 -10.34
C MET A 91 -16.93 1.58 -10.20
N LEU A 92 -17.12 2.40 -9.16
CA LEU A 92 -18.37 3.14 -8.97
C LEU A 92 -18.52 4.20 -10.07
N PRO A 93 -19.65 4.21 -10.78
CA PRO A 93 -19.83 5.10 -11.96
C PRO A 93 -19.84 6.59 -11.61
N VAL A 94 -20.08 6.93 -10.33
CA VAL A 94 -20.19 8.33 -9.87
C VAL A 94 -18.81 8.93 -9.56
N ILE A 95 -17.83 8.13 -9.15
CA ILE A 95 -16.55 8.59 -8.57
C ILE A 95 -15.38 8.21 -9.47
N GLY A 96 -15.49 7.07 -10.15
CA GLY A 96 -14.43 6.52 -11.00
C GLY A 96 -14.26 7.29 -12.28
N THR A 97 -13.02 7.62 -12.63
CA THR A 97 -12.65 8.22 -13.91
C THR A 97 -11.77 7.27 -14.69
N GLU A 98 -12.06 7.14 -15.98
CA GLU A 98 -11.26 6.35 -16.89
C GLU A 98 -10.14 7.24 -17.46
N ILE A 99 -8.90 6.78 -17.32
CA ILE A 99 -7.72 7.43 -17.88
C ILE A 99 -6.93 6.35 -18.62
N ASN A 100 -6.66 6.56 -19.91
CA ASN A 100 -5.93 5.62 -20.77
C ASN A 100 -6.55 4.21 -20.86
N GLY A 101 -7.89 4.10 -20.77
CA GLY A 101 -8.60 2.84 -20.87
C GLY A 101 -8.70 2.05 -19.56
N ALA A 102 -8.10 2.53 -18.45
CA ALA A 102 -8.18 1.91 -17.14
C ALA A 102 -9.02 2.73 -16.16
N ARG A 103 -9.94 2.07 -15.45
CA ARG A 103 -10.79 2.67 -14.42
C ARG A 103 -10.19 2.48 -13.03
N ILE A 104 -9.06 3.13 -12.77
CA ILE A 104 -8.31 3.01 -11.51
C ILE A 104 -8.23 4.32 -10.73
N TRP A 105 -8.73 5.41 -11.31
CA TRP A 105 -8.64 6.74 -10.74
C TRP A 105 -9.96 7.23 -10.16
N VAL A 106 -9.88 7.91 -9.04
CA VAL A 106 -10.98 8.63 -8.41
C VAL A 106 -10.66 10.12 -8.45
N ARG A 107 -11.60 10.92 -8.97
CA ARG A 107 -11.46 12.38 -9.01
C ARG A 107 -12.18 13.02 -7.83
N ILE A 108 -11.43 13.76 -7.02
CA ILE A 108 -11.98 14.56 -5.94
C ILE A 108 -11.97 16.02 -6.37
N PRO A 109 -13.14 16.72 -6.42
CA PRO A 109 -13.19 18.14 -6.73
C PRO A 109 -12.27 18.93 -5.79
N GLY A 110 -11.36 19.73 -6.36
CA GLY A 110 -10.41 20.57 -5.61
C GLY A 110 -9.08 19.90 -5.19
N LEU A 111 -8.99 18.56 -5.14
CA LEU A 111 -7.76 17.85 -4.76
C LEU A 111 -7.08 17.12 -5.94
N GLY A 112 -7.79 16.98 -7.07
CA GLY A 112 -7.29 16.27 -8.25
C GLY A 112 -7.72 14.80 -8.31
N SER A 113 -7.02 14.00 -9.10
CA SER A 113 -7.25 12.56 -9.19
C SER A 113 -6.22 11.81 -8.35
N PHE A 114 -6.66 10.79 -7.62
CA PHE A 114 -5.80 9.86 -6.89
C PHE A 114 -6.21 8.42 -7.19
N GLN A 115 -5.29 7.50 -6.97
CA GLN A 115 -5.52 6.08 -7.18
C GLN A 115 -5.78 5.39 -5.84
N PRO A 116 -7.03 5.00 -5.51
CA PRO A 116 -7.35 4.33 -4.24
C PRO A 116 -6.66 2.98 -4.08
N GLY A 117 -6.31 2.32 -5.19
CA GLY A 117 -5.58 1.05 -5.20
C GLY A 117 -4.25 1.10 -4.46
N GLU A 118 -3.54 2.24 -4.47
CA GLU A 118 -2.29 2.39 -3.71
C GLU A 118 -2.51 2.30 -2.19
N PHE A 119 -3.59 2.90 -1.70
CA PHE A 119 -3.99 2.78 -0.29
C PHE A 119 -4.53 1.38 0.01
N ALA A 120 -5.30 0.80 -0.91
CA ALA A 120 -5.82 -0.56 -0.77
C ALA A 120 -4.69 -1.58 -0.56
N LYS A 121 -3.58 -1.48 -1.29
CA LYS A 121 -2.39 -2.32 -1.13
C LYS A 121 -1.86 -2.27 0.31
N LEU A 122 -1.79 -1.08 0.93
CA LEU A 122 -1.32 -0.94 2.31
C LEU A 122 -2.26 -1.62 3.30
N PHE A 123 -3.56 -1.40 3.18
CA PHE A 123 -4.55 -2.01 4.07
C PHE A 123 -4.59 -3.53 3.92
N LEU A 124 -4.51 -4.06 2.70
CA LEU A 124 -4.45 -5.49 2.45
C LEU A 124 -3.14 -6.10 2.97
N ALA A 125 -2.01 -5.41 2.82
CA ALA A 125 -0.73 -5.84 3.39
C ALA A 125 -0.79 -5.93 4.92
N PHE A 126 -1.43 -4.96 5.60
CA PHE A 126 -1.65 -5.03 7.04
C PHE A 126 -2.53 -6.22 7.44
N PHE A 127 -3.60 -6.48 6.69
CA PHE A 127 -4.44 -7.66 6.92
C PHE A 127 -3.64 -8.95 6.77
N PHE A 128 -2.93 -9.15 5.65
CA PHE A 128 -2.15 -10.36 5.41
C PHE A 128 -1.07 -10.57 6.45
N ALA A 129 -0.32 -9.52 6.82
CA ALA A 129 0.73 -9.61 7.82
C ALA A 129 0.17 -9.99 9.19
N ALA A 130 -0.92 -9.36 9.62
CA ALA A 130 -1.56 -9.65 10.90
C ALA A 130 -2.16 -11.07 10.92
N TYR A 131 -2.86 -11.45 9.87
CA TYR A 131 -3.49 -12.76 9.75
C TYR A 131 -2.46 -13.90 9.76
N LEU A 132 -1.39 -13.77 8.95
CA LEU A 132 -0.31 -14.75 8.91
C LEU A 132 0.41 -14.88 10.26
N PHE A 133 0.61 -13.76 10.95
CA PHE A 133 1.22 -13.76 12.27
C PHE A 133 0.34 -14.48 13.30
N ASP A 134 -0.97 -14.26 13.29
CA ASP A 134 -1.91 -14.86 14.23
C ASP A 134 -2.09 -16.36 14.01
N HIS A 135 -2.01 -16.81 12.76
CA HIS A 135 -2.23 -18.22 12.39
C HIS A 135 -0.94 -18.99 12.07
N ARG A 136 0.24 -18.38 12.33
CA ARG A 136 1.54 -18.98 11.99
C ARG A 136 1.72 -20.41 12.51
N ASP A 137 1.30 -20.67 13.76
CA ASP A 137 1.48 -21.97 14.40
C ASP A 137 0.51 -23.02 13.82
N GLN A 138 -0.70 -22.60 13.48
CA GLN A 138 -1.69 -23.45 12.80
C GLN A 138 -1.27 -23.79 11.36
N LEU A 139 -0.70 -22.82 10.67
CA LEU A 139 -0.19 -22.98 9.30
C LEU A 139 1.06 -23.88 9.27
N ALA A 140 1.90 -23.83 10.32
CA ALA A 140 3.13 -24.64 10.42
C ALA A 140 2.86 -26.09 10.82
N VAL A 141 1.88 -26.36 11.71
CA VAL A 141 1.72 -27.68 12.37
C VAL A 141 0.48 -28.44 11.87
N GLY A 142 -0.48 -27.75 11.27
CA GLY A 142 -1.86 -28.23 11.09
C GLY A 142 -2.16 -29.09 9.86
N GLY A 143 -1.21 -29.41 8.97
CA GLY A 143 -1.50 -29.95 7.65
C GLY A 143 -1.34 -31.46 7.48
N LYS A 144 -1.99 -32.01 6.44
CA LYS A 144 -1.73 -33.37 5.97
C LYS A 144 -0.39 -33.41 5.23
N LYS A 145 0.40 -34.44 5.48
CA LYS A 145 1.60 -34.72 4.68
C LYS A 145 1.18 -35.23 3.30
N VAL A 146 1.36 -34.42 2.28
CA VAL A 146 1.15 -34.79 0.89
C VAL A 146 2.50 -34.71 0.18
N LEU A 147 2.96 -35.81 -0.39
CA LEU A 147 4.27 -35.92 -1.08
C LEU A 147 5.48 -35.46 -0.24
N GLY A 148 5.45 -35.67 1.09
CA GLY A 148 6.56 -35.28 1.97
C GLY A 148 6.55 -33.83 2.45
N LEU A 149 5.66 -32.98 1.90
CA LEU A 149 5.45 -31.60 2.30
C LEU A 149 4.24 -31.50 3.25
N GLN A 150 4.41 -30.79 4.36
CA GLN A 150 3.30 -30.45 5.25
C GLN A 150 2.56 -29.25 4.67
N LEU A 151 1.38 -29.50 4.08
CA LEU A 151 0.53 -28.45 3.54
C LEU A 151 -0.38 -27.91 4.65
N PRO A 152 -0.52 -26.60 4.81
CA PRO A 152 -1.44 -26.00 5.80
C PRO A 152 -2.89 -26.41 5.49
N ARG A 153 -3.73 -26.41 6.53
CA ARG A 153 -5.16 -26.71 6.34
C ARG A 153 -5.81 -25.63 5.48
N ILE A 154 -6.58 -26.05 4.49
CA ILE A 154 -7.32 -25.15 3.58
C ILE A 154 -8.24 -24.18 4.36
N LYS A 155 -8.77 -24.60 5.51
CA LYS A 155 -9.59 -23.75 6.37
C LYS A 155 -8.85 -22.51 6.88
N ASP A 156 -7.58 -22.66 7.22
CA ASP A 156 -6.76 -21.58 7.78
C ASP A 156 -6.22 -20.65 6.68
N LEU A 157 -6.19 -21.11 5.44
CA LEU A 157 -5.86 -20.30 4.25
C LEU A 157 -7.09 -19.62 3.63
N GLY A 158 -8.31 -20.02 4.03
CA GLY A 158 -9.55 -19.56 3.44
C GLY A 158 -9.64 -18.03 3.28
N PRO A 159 -9.52 -17.24 4.36
CA PRO A 159 -9.62 -15.78 4.28
C PRO A 159 -8.56 -15.15 3.37
N ILE A 160 -7.33 -15.68 3.37
CA ILE A 160 -6.24 -15.21 2.50
C ILE A 160 -6.61 -15.45 1.04
N ILE A 161 -7.02 -16.67 0.70
CA ILE A 161 -7.36 -17.06 -0.67
C ILE A 161 -8.55 -16.25 -1.18
N VAL A 162 -9.58 -16.07 -0.36
CA VAL A 162 -10.76 -15.27 -0.74
C VAL A 162 -10.39 -13.83 -1.04
N VAL A 163 -9.60 -13.19 -0.17
CA VAL A 163 -9.15 -11.81 -0.38
C VAL A 163 -8.24 -11.71 -1.60
N TRP A 164 -7.36 -12.68 -1.80
CA TRP A 164 -6.47 -12.72 -2.95
C TRP A 164 -7.24 -12.86 -4.26
N ILE A 165 -8.17 -13.81 -4.35
CA ILE A 165 -9.01 -14.01 -5.54
C ILE A 165 -9.88 -12.77 -5.81
N ALA A 166 -10.48 -12.18 -4.75
CA ALA A 166 -11.27 -10.96 -4.88
C ALA A 166 -10.43 -9.80 -5.43
N SER A 167 -9.21 -9.61 -4.89
CA SER A 167 -8.28 -8.55 -5.34
C SER A 167 -7.88 -8.76 -6.81
N MET A 168 -7.52 -9.98 -7.18
CA MET A 168 -7.16 -10.32 -8.58
C MET A 168 -8.34 -10.11 -9.53
N GLY A 169 -9.54 -10.54 -9.12
CA GLY A 169 -10.75 -10.34 -9.93
C GLY A 169 -11.03 -8.86 -10.20
N VAL A 170 -10.85 -8.00 -9.19
CA VAL A 170 -11.02 -6.55 -9.34
C VAL A 170 -9.98 -5.96 -10.28
N LEU A 171 -8.69 -6.34 -10.16
CA LEU A 171 -7.60 -5.87 -11.03
C LEU A 171 -7.85 -6.25 -12.50
N ILE A 172 -8.34 -7.46 -12.76
CA ILE A 172 -8.70 -7.91 -14.12
C ILE A 172 -9.82 -7.02 -14.70
N VAL A 173 -10.86 -6.76 -13.92
CA VAL A 173 -12.01 -5.94 -14.37
C VAL A 173 -11.62 -4.48 -14.55
N GLN A 174 -10.69 -3.97 -13.77
CA GLN A 174 -10.17 -2.59 -13.88
C GLN A 174 -9.19 -2.39 -15.05
N HIS A 175 -8.79 -3.47 -15.75
CA HIS A 175 -7.74 -3.45 -16.79
C HIS A 175 -6.41 -2.87 -16.27
N ASP A 176 -6.06 -3.19 -15.02
CA ASP A 176 -4.82 -2.75 -14.34
C ASP A 176 -3.72 -3.85 -14.40
N LEU A 177 -3.79 -4.73 -15.41
CA LEU A 177 -2.83 -5.80 -15.65
C LEU A 177 -2.03 -5.51 -16.91
#